data_3ce804bc3dccd852cceb0eeff5488840
#
_entry.id   3ce804bc3dccd852cceb0eeff5488840
#
_cell.length_a   1.000
_cell.length_b   1.000
_cell.length_c   1.000
_cell.angle_alpha   90.00
_cell.angle_beta   90.00
_cell.angle_gamma   90.00
#
_symmetry.space_group_name_H-M   'P 1'
#
loop_
_entity.id
_entity.type
_entity.pdbx_description
1 polymer ?
#
loop_
_entity_poly.entity_id
_entity_poly.type
_entity_poly.pdbx_seq_one_letter_code
_entity_poly.pdbx_strand_id
1 'polypeptide(L)'
;MEPWVLGRKHFQSKFFSGAIPRSREGETTVSKFASLEEAISANVNDGDTIALEGFTHLIPMAAGHEIIRQRKRELTAVRLTPDLIYDQLIGAGCVKKLIFSWGGNPGVGSLHRFRDAYQNGWPRKITIEEHTHAGLTNRYVAGASGMPFAVLRGYFGSDLVDKTENIATIDSPFDDQKILAVAAINPDVTIIHAQQADRQGNVMAWGITGSSKEAVFAAKRVVVTVEEQVESFTPKFNSIIIPEALISNIAVVPKGAWPSYASGYYERDNDAYIAWDEVAKERESFTKWLDQEIYAKSSDAYQGSEA
;
A
#
# COMPACT_ATOMS: atom_id res chain seq x y z
N MET A 1 -8.53 43.18 43.16
CA MET A 1 -7.97 41.82 43.12
C MET A 1 -9.08 40.83 43.46
N GLU A 2 -9.79 40.34 42.48
CA GLU A 2 -10.78 39.31 42.71
C GLU A 2 -10.25 37.97 42.18
N PRO A 3 -10.43 36.86 42.88
CA PRO A 3 -9.91 35.56 42.47
C PRO A 3 -10.81 34.90 41.45
N TRP A 4 -10.24 34.42 40.37
CA TRP A 4 -10.89 33.63 39.32
C TRP A 4 -11.39 32.29 39.87
N VAL A 5 -12.70 32.10 39.93
CA VAL A 5 -13.34 30.82 40.22
C VAL A 5 -13.47 30.04 38.91
N LEU A 6 -12.61 29.07 38.73
CA LEU A 6 -12.71 28.09 37.64
C LEU A 6 -13.85 27.09 37.94
N GLY A 7 -14.96 27.25 37.24
CA GLY A 7 -16.05 26.29 37.23
C GLY A 7 -15.59 24.94 36.68
N ARG A 8 -15.50 23.94 37.54
CA ARG A 8 -15.28 22.54 37.17
C ARG A 8 -16.52 22.03 36.43
N LYS A 9 -16.52 22.03 35.10
CA LYS A 9 -17.44 21.17 34.33
C LYS A 9 -16.98 19.73 34.50
N HIS A 10 -17.85 18.88 35.03
CA HIS A 10 -17.66 17.44 35.11
C HIS A 10 -17.51 16.89 33.67
N PHE A 11 -16.29 16.58 33.31
CA PHE A 11 -15.98 15.80 32.13
C PHE A 11 -16.16 14.31 32.54
N GLN A 12 -17.32 13.73 32.25
CA GLN A 12 -17.49 12.28 32.37
C GLN A 12 -16.64 11.65 31.25
N SER A 13 -15.46 11.18 31.65
CA SER A 13 -14.61 10.35 30.80
C SER A 13 -15.30 8.99 30.62
N LYS A 14 -15.98 8.80 29.51
CA LYS A 14 -16.21 7.44 29.01
C LYS A 14 -14.87 6.92 28.49
N PHE A 15 -14.04 6.42 29.41
CA PHE A 15 -12.91 5.60 29.02
C PHE A 15 -13.45 4.36 28.32
N PHE A 16 -12.99 4.14 27.10
CA PHE A 16 -13.09 2.87 26.40
C PHE A 16 -12.46 1.78 27.28
N SER A 17 -13.28 1.03 27.97
CA SER A 17 -12.89 -0.25 28.55
C SER A 17 -12.96 -1.32 27.46
N GLY A 18 -12.14 -1.19 26.45
CA GLY A 18 -11.83 -2.28 25.54
C GLY A 18 -10.80 -3.16 26.25
N ALA A 19 -11.26 -4.11 27.05
CA ALA A 19 -10.41 -5.18 27.51
C ALA A 19 -9.87 -5.89 26.27
N ILE A 20 -8.54 -5.95 26.13
CA ILE A 20 -7.88 -6.84 25.17
C ILE A 20 -8.42 -8.24 25.45
N PRO A 21 -9.10 -8.91 24.51
CA PRO A 21 -9.58 -10.25 24.75
C PRO A 21 -8.37 -11.13 25.07
N ARG A 22 -8.30 -11.67 26.28
CA ARG A 22 -7.37 -12.76 26.57
C ARG A 22 -7.77 -13.91 25.66
N SER A 23 -6.82 -14.45 24.88
CA SER A 23 -7.00 -15.67 24.14
C SER A 23 -7.68 -16.73 25.01
N ARG A 24 -8.85 -17.19 24.62
CA ARG A 24 -9.50 -18.35 25.26
C ARG A 24 -8.66 -19.56 24.87
N GLU A 25 -8.17 -20.28 25.88
CA GLU A 25 -7.60 -21.61 25.70
C GLU A 25 -8.67 -22.49 25.01
N GLY A 26 -8.41 -22.89 23.75
CA GLY A 26 -9.31 -23.73 22.96
C GLY A 26 -9.78 -23.16 21.63
N GLU A 27 -9.47 -21.91 21.26
CA GLU A 27 -9.65 -21.46 19.87
C GLU A 27 -8.57 -22.10 19.00
N THR A 28 -8.97 -22.97 18.09
CA THR A 28 -8.14 -23.39 16.96
C THR A 28 -7.70 -22.12 16.23
N THR A 29 -6.47 -21.73 16.41
CA THR A 29 -5.88 -20.61 15.66
C THR A 29 -5.95 -20.98 14.19
N VAL A 30 -6.88 -20.36 13.45
CA VAL A 30 -6.91 -20.48 12.00
C VAL A 30 -5.56 -19.99 11.49
N SER A 31 -4.86 -20.83 10.76
CA SER A 31 -3.58 -20.45 10.17
C SER A 31 -3.74 -19.19 9.35
N LYS A 32 -2.87 -18.20 9.56
CA LYS A 32 -2.85 -16.99 8.74
C LYS A 32 -2.22 -17.24 7.36
N PHE A 33 -1.53 -18.36 7.22
CA PHE A 33 -0.97 -18.78 5.92
C PHE A 33 -2.09 -19.33 5.03
N ALA A 34 -2.15 -18.78 3.83
CA ALA A 34 -3.13 -19.12 2.80
C ALA A 34 -2.45 -19.09 1.42
N SER A 35 -3.09 -19.63 0.41
CA SER A 35 -2.68 -19.37 -0.96
C SER A 35 -2.83 -17.88 -1.30
N LEU A 36 -2.13 -17.41 -2.32
CA LEU A 36 -2.26 -16.02 -2.76
C LEU A 36 -3.69 -15.71 -3.22
N GLU A 37 -4.32 -16.65 -3.93
CA GLU A 37 -5.70 -16.55 -4.38
C GLU A 37 -6.67 -16.36 -3.21
N GLU A 38 -6.58 -17.22 -2.19
CA GLU A 38 -7.41 -17.14 -0.99
C GLU A 38 -7.17 -15.84 -0.22
N ALA A 39 -5.90 -15.44 -0.04
CA ALA A 39 -5.54 -14.23 0.66
C ALA A 39 -6.13 -12.97 -0.01
N ILE A 40 -6.06 -12.87 -1.33
CA ILE A 40 -6.66 -11.74 -2.07
C ILE A 40 -8.17 -11.82 -2.09
N SER A 41 -8.75 -13.01 -2.32
CA SER A 41 -10.20 -13.21 -2.34
C SER A 41 -10.87 -12.81 -1.02
N ALA A 42 -10.26 -13.18 0.10
CA ALA A 42 -10.79 -12.93 1.44
C ALA A 42 -10.64 -11.46 1.89
N ASN A 43 -9.66 -10.73 1.36
CA ASN A 43 -9.32 -9.42 1.93
C ASN A 43 -9.57 -8.24 0.99
N VAL A 44 -9.61 -8.43 -0.33
CA VAL A 44 -9.81 -7.34 -1.29
C VAL A 44 -11.22 -7.40 -1.87
N ASN A 45 -12.00 -6.34 -1.68
CA ASN A 45 -13.34 -6.20 -2.22
C ASN A 45 -13.40 -5.07 -3.26
N ASP A 46 -14.40 -5.14 -4.14
CA ASP A 46 -14.69 -4.04 -5.05
C ASP A 46 -15.01 -2.78 -4.25
N GLY A 47 -14.44 -1.66 -4.69
CA GLY A 47 -14.62 -0.36 -4.02
C GLY A 47 -13.62 -0.06 -2.92
N ASP A 48 -12.84 -1.03 -2.44
CA ASP A 48 -11.85 -0.82 -1.39
C ASP A 48 -10.81 0.25 -1.75
N THR A 49 -10.31 0.94 -0.71
CA THR A 49 -9.07 1.69 -0.76
C THR A 49 -7.92 0.73 -0.47
N ILE A 50 -7.06 0.49 -1.46
CA ILE A 50 -5.94 -0.44 -1.37
C ILE A 50 -4.60 0.30 -1.43
N ALA A 51 -3.65 -0.12 -0.61
CA ALA A 51 -2.26 0.30 -0.68
C ALA A 51 -1.37 -0.92 -1.01
N LEU A 52 -0.73 -0.91 -2.18
CA LEU A 52 0.32 -1.88 -2.53
C LEU A 52 1.67 -1.17 -2.32
N GLU A 53 2.22 -1.30 -1.12
CA GLU A 53 3.41 -0.54 -0.74
C GLU A 53 4.72 -1.31 -1.02
N GLY A 54 5.77 -0.54 -1.18
CA GLY A 54 7.14 -0.90 -1.50
C GLY A 54 7.79 0.30 -2.18
N PHE A 55 9.09 0.49 -2.07
CA PHE A 55 9.76 1.66 -2.63
C PHE A 55 10.93 1.24 -3.51
N THR A 56 10.69 1.02 -4.81
CA THR A 56 11.61 0.37 -5.76
C THR A 56 12.01 -1.06 -5.38
N HIS A 57 11.75 -1.46 -4.18
CA HIS A 57 12.11 -2.68 -3.48
C HIS A 57 10.85 -3.27 -2.81
N LEU A 58 10.74 -4.59 -2.77
CA LEU A 58 9.63 -5.32 -2.15
C LEU A 58 8.24 -4.88 -2.64
N ILE A 59 8.12 -4.61 -3.95
CA ILE A 59 6.84 -4.25 -4.54
C ILE A 59 5.99 -5.51 -4.67
N PRO A 60 4.75 -5.57 -4.15
CA PRO A 60 3.94 -6.79 -4.15
C PRO A 60 3.32 -7.08 -5.54
N MET A 61 4.18 -7.40 -6.53
CA MET A 61 3.79 -7.61 -7.91
C MET A 61 2.83 -8.78 -8.06
N ALA A 62 3.14 -9.92 -7.43
CA ALA A 62 2.29 -11.11 -7.50
C ALA A 62 0.89 -10.84 -6.95
N ALA A 63 0.79 -10.11 -5.84
CA ALA A 63 -0.51 -9.74 -5.28
C ALA A 63 -1.30 -8.79 -6.18
N GLY A 64 -0.62 -7.84 -6.83
CA GLY A 64 -1.23 -6.98 -7.83
C GLY A 64 -1.76 -7.75 -9.04
N HIS A 65 -1.00 -8.73 -9.54
CA HIS A 65 -1.45 -9.63 -10.61
C HIS A 65 -2.67 -10.46 -10.18
N GLU A 66 -2.70 -10.94 -8.93
CA GLU A 66 -3.83 -11.69 -8.41
C GLU A 66 -5.10 -10.83 -8.30
N ILE A 67 -4.99 -9.56 -7.90
CA ILE A 67 -6.09 -8.59 -7.92
C ILE A 67 -6.65 -8.44 -9.34
N ILE A 68 -5.79 -8.37 -10.36
CA ILE A 68 -6.20 -8.29 -11.76
C ILE A 68 -6.90 -9.59 -12.19
N ARG A 69 -6.32 -10.75 -11.85
CA ARG A 69 -6.84 -12.09 -12.19
C ARG A 69 -8.25 -12.30 -11.63
N GLN A 70 -8.47 -11.87 -10.39
CA GLN A 70 -9.79 -11.92 -9.74
C GLN A 70 -10.74 -10.81 -10.22
N ARG A 71 -10.30 -9.97 -11.17
CA ARG A 71 -11.12 -8.91 -11.78
C ARG A 71 -11.71 -7.92 -10.76
N LYS A 72 -10.97 -7.62 -9.68
CA LYS A 72 -11.41 -6.62 -8.69
C LYS A 72 -11.58 -5.26 -9.36
N ARG A 73 -12.61 -4.49 -8.94
CA ARG A 73 -13.02 -3.26 -9.61
C ARG A 73 -13.26 -2.13 -8.61
N GLU A 74 -13.42 -0.92 -9.14
CA GLU A 74 -13.76 0.28 -8.37
C GLU A 74 -12.77 0.62 -7.26
N LEU A 75 -11.50 0.18 -7.37
CA LEU A 75 -10.51 0.38 -6.34
C LEU A 75 -10.00 1.82 -6.29
N THR A 76 -9.80 2.35 -5.08
CA THR A 76 -8.99 3.53 -4.84
C THR A 76 -7.58 3.05 -4.49
N ALA A 77 -6.64 3.24 -5.41
CA ALA A 77 -5.26 2.79 -5.25
C ALA A 77 -4.41 3.89 -4.62
N VAL A 78 -3.61 3.55 -3.62
CA VAL A 78 -2.76 4.50 -2.87
C VAL A 78 -1.33 4.02 -2.88
N ARG A 79 -0.38 4.88 -3.22
CA ARG A 79 1.06 4.64 -3.09
C ARG A 79 1.86 5.93 -3.27
N LEU A 80 2.99 6.03 -2.56
CA LEU A 80 3.88 7.18 -2.73
C LEU A 80 4.41 7.27 -4.17
N THR A 81 4.90 6.16 -4.69
CA THR A 81 5.53 6.08 -6.01
C THR A 81 4.96 4.92 -6.83
N PRO A 82 3.70 5.06 -7.36
CA PRO A 82 3.17 4.07 -8.28
C PRO A 82 4.11 3.84 -9.47
N ASP A 83 4.30 2.57 -9.77
CA ASP A 83 5.15 2.07 -10.83
C ASP A 83 4.42 1.02 -11.69
N LEU A 84 5.17 0.10 -12.27
CA LEU A 84 4.70 -0.92 -13.21
C LEU A 84 3.41 -1.62 -12.76
N ILE A 85 3.30 -2.08 -11.50
CA ILE A 85 2.10 -2.80 -11.07
C ILE A 85 0.86 -1.90 -11.05
N TYR A 86 1.02 -0.61 -10.75
CA TYR A 86 -0.09 0.34 -10.81
C TYR A 86 -0.51 0.64 -12.24
N ASP A 87 0.45 0.72 -13.17
CA ASP A 87 0.16 0.84 -14.61
C ASP A 87 -0.67 -0.35 -15.10
N GLN A 88 -0.33 -1.57 -14.65
CA GLN A 88 -1.05 -2.80 -14.97
C GLN A 88 -2.47 -2.83 -14.37
N LEU A 89 -2.62 -2.50 -13.08
CA LEU A 89 -3.93 -2.42 -12.40
C LEU A 89 -4.87 -1.41 -13.07
N ILE A 90 -4.34 -0.25 -13.45
CA ILE A 90 -5.09 0.80 -14.12
C ILE A 90 -5.48 0.34 -15.52
N GLY A 91 -4.54 -0.17 -16.31
CA GLY A 91 -4.80 -0.70 -17.64
C GLY A 91 -5.79 -1.86 -17.68
N ALA A 92 -5.81 -2.70 -16.65
CA ALA A 92 -6.79 -3.77 -16.46
C ALA A 92 -8.18 -3.25 -16.01
N GLY A 93 -8.32 -1.94 -15.75
CA GLY A 93 -9.59 -1.32 -15.33
C GLY A 93 -9.97 -1.58 -13.87
N CYS A 94 -9.03 -1.98 -13.03
CA CYS A 94 -9.29 -2.23 -11.60
C CYS A 94 -9.50 -0.92 -10.81
N VAL A 95 -8.82 0.16 -11.20
CA VAL A 95 -8.71 1.40 -10.43
C VAL A 95 -9.67 2.46 -10.94
N LYS A 96 -10.39 3.12 -10.03
CA LYS A 96 -11.20 4.33 -10.30
C LYS A 96 -10.50 5.62 -9.88
N LYS A 97 -9.68 5.57 -8.83
CA LYS A 97 -8.96 6.71 -8.26
C LYS A 97 -7.54 6.30 -7.89
N LEU A 98 -6.57 7.16 -8.20
CA LEU A 98 -5.18 7.01 -7.76
C LEU A 98 -4.79 8.15 -6.82
N ILE A 99 -4.29 7.82 -5.63
CA ILE A 99 -3.72 8.75 -4.64
C ILE A 99 -2.22 8.51 -4.61
N PHE A 100 -1.42 9.52 -4.95
CA PHE A 100 0.01 9.33 -5.15
C PHE A 100 0.82 10.61 -4.93
N SER A 101 2.15 10.52 -5.00
CA SER A 101 3.04 11.68 -4.97
C SER A 101 3.94 11.80 -6.20
N TRP A 102 4.31 10.70 -6.82
CA TRP A 102 5.06 10.66 -8.07
C TRP A 102 4.78 9.33 -8.78
N GLY A 103 4.66 9.33 -10.09
CA GLY A 103 4.36 8.11 -10.86
C GLY A 103 5.34 7.89 -12.01
N GLY A 104 5.93 6.70 -12.08
CA GLY A 104 6.86 6.30 -13.12
C GLY A 104 7.66 5.06 -12.78
N ASN A 105 8.35 4.50 -13.78
CA ASN A 105 9.31 3.42 -13.59
C ASN A 105 10.72 4.02 -13.51
N PRO A 106 11.32 4.13 -12.31
CA PRO A 106 12.59 4.83 -12.13
C PRO A 106 13.69 4.32 -13.07
N GLY A 107 14.16 5.21 -13.96
CA GLY A 107 15.23 4.93 -14.90
C GLY A 107 14.85 4.16 -16.19
N VAL A 108 13.60 3.73 -16.35
CA VAL A 108 13.22 2.80 -17.44
C VAL A 108 11.92 3.12 -18.18
N GLY A 109 11.20 4.17 -17.84
CA GLY A 109 10.05 4.54 -18.66
C GLY A 109 8.87 5.16 -17.94
N SER A 110 7.80 5.34 -18.71
CA SER A 110 6.56 6.01 -18.30
C SER A 110 5.48 4.99 -17.91
N LEU A 111 4.48 5.47 -17.17
CA LEU A 111 3.23 4.73 -16.94
C LEU A 111 2.26 5.03 -18.07
N HIS A 112 2.31 4.22 -19.16
CA HIS A 112 1.54 4.46 -20.38
C HIS A 112 0.04 4.24 -20.16
N ARG A 113 -0.34 3.20 -19.42
CA ARG A 113 -1.74 2.88 -19.15
C ARG A 113 -2.36 3.87 -18.18
N PHE A 114 -1.60 4.36 -17.19
CA PHE A 114 -2.03 5.46 -16.32
C PHE A 114 -2.32 6.73 -17.12
N ARG A 115 -1.39 7.12 -18.01
CA ARG A 115 -1.59 8.30 -18.86
C ARG A 115 -2.81 8.15 -19.77
N ASP A 116 -2.99 6.98 -20.38
CA ASP A 116 -4.11 6.70 -21.27
C ASP A 116 -5.46 6.73 -20.51
N ALA A 117 -5.51 6.16 -19.32
CA ALA A 117 -6.70 6.21 -18.48
C ALA A 117 -7.04 7.64 -18.03
N TYR A 118 -6.04 8.44 -17.67
CA TYR A 118 -6.25 9.82 -17.21
C TYR A 118 -6.61 10.77 -18.37
N GLN A 119 -5.88 10.71 -19.47
CA GLN A 119 -6.03 11.65 -20.59
C GLN A 119 -7.16 11.25 -21.54
N ASN A 120 -7.25 9.97 -21.89
CA ASN A 120 -8.14 9.44 -22.92
C ASN A 120 -9.32 8.63 -22.37
N GLY A 121 -9.29 8.27 -21.06
CA GLY A 121 -10.34 7.49 -20.41
C GLY A 121 -10.34 6.01 -20.77
N TRP A 122 -9.19 5.44 -21.22
CA TRP A 122 -9.11 4.02 -21.55
C TRP A 122 -8.30 3.22 -20.49
N PRO A 123 -8.77 2.03 -20.08
CA PRO A 123 -10.05 1.36 -20.37
C PRO A 123 -11.23 2.03 -19.68
N ARG A 124 -10.94 2.89 -18.70
CA ARG A 124 -11.89 3.77 -18.00
C ARG A 124 -11.19 5.04 -17.55
N LYS A 125 -11.96 6.11 -17.42
CA LYS A 125 -11.43 7.35 -16.86
C LYS A 125 -11.20 7.17 -15.36
N ILE A 126 -10.01 7.59 -14.89
CA ILE A 126 -9.66 7.61 -13.48
C ILE A 126 -9.59 9.05 -12.96
N THR A 127 -9.80 9.21 -11.66
CA THR A 127 -9.49 10.45 -10.94
C THR A 127 -8.14 10.32 -10.25
N ILE A 128 -7.48 11.46 -10.02
CA ILE A 128 -6.20 11.49 -9.32
C ILE A 128 -6.27 12.43 -8.11
N GLU A 129 -5.49 12.10 -7.09
CA GLU A 129 -5.24 12.93 -5.93
C GLU A 129 -3.74 12.95 -5.68
N GLU A 130 -3.10 14.08 -5.98
CA GLU A 130 -1.65 14.22 -5.90
C GLU A 130 -1.20 14.85 -4.60
N HIS A 131 -0.13 14.33 -4.03
CA HIS A 131 0.50 14.79 -2.81
C HIS A 131 2.01 14.93 -3.00
N THR A 132 2.69 15.53 -2.01
CA THR A 132 4.13 15.35 -1.86
C THR A 132 4.41 14.01 -1.15
N HIS A 133 5.63 13.46 -1.28
CA HIS A 133 6.04 12.27 -0.53
C HIS A 133 5.83 12.46 0.98
N ALA A 134 6.28 13.62 1.51
CA ALA A 134 6.09 13.95 2.91
C ALA A 134 4.61 14.02 3.30
N GLY A 135 3.77 14.61 2.46
CA GLY A 135 2.34 14.71 2.71
C GLY A 135 1.65 13.36 2.77
N LEU A 136 1.87 12.51 1.77
CA LEU A 136 1.23 11.19 1.73
C LEU A 136 1.75 10.27 2.85
N THR A 137 3.06 10.31 3.16
CA THR A 137 3.62 9.60 4.33
C THR A 137 2.94 10.07 5.63
N ASN A 138 2.78 11.39 5.82
CA ASN A 138 2.11 11.93 7.01
C ASN A 138 0.63 11.54 7.08
N ARG A 139 -0.06 11.36 5.98
CA ARG A 139 -1.42 10.80 5.96
C ARG A 139 -1.46 9.38 6.51
N TYR A 140 -0.50 8.51 6.13
CA TYR A 140 -0.36 7.17 6.72
C TYR A 140 0.01 7.24 8.21
N VAL A 141 0.95 8.10 8.59
CA VAL A 141 1.33 8.29 10.00
C VAL A 141 0.13 8.70 10.86
N ALA A 142 -0.69 9.64 10.37
CA ALA A 142 -1.91 10.04 11.05
C ALA A 142 -2.88 8.86 11.21
N GLY A 143 -3.12 8.10 10.13
CA GLY A 143 -3.97 6.92 10.15
C GLY A 143 -3.46 5.86 11.13
N ALA A 144 -2.18 5.53 11.08
CA ALA A 144 -1.53 4.57 11.96
C ALA A 144 -1.58 4.96 13.45
N SER A 145 -1.61 6.26 13.73
CA SER A 145 -1.65 6.80 15.10
C SER A 145 -3.07 7.09 15.59
N GLY A 146 -4.11 6.79 14.79
CA GLY A 146 -5.50 7.13 15.13
C GLY A 146 -5.78 8.63 15.18
N MET A 147 -4.93 9.45 14.55
CA MET A 147 -5.14 10.89 14.43
C MET A 147 -6.05 11.22 13.24
N PRO A 148 -6.90 12.24 13.31
CA PRO A 148 -7.76 12.61 12.19
C PRO A 148 -6.99 13.25 11.03
N PHE A 149 -5.84 13.87 11.31
CA PHE A 149 -4.97 14.52 10.33
C PHE A 149 -3.56 14.68 10.90
N ALA A 150 -2.58 14.89 10.04
CA ALA A 150 -1.25 15.33 10.41
C ALA A 150 -1.03 16.79 9.99
N VAL A 151 -0.11 17.48 10.69
CA VAL A 151 0.30 18.85 10.36
C VAL A 151 1.70 18.85 9.79
N LEU A 152 1.96 19.74 8.81
CA LEU A 152 3.28 19.88 8.20
C LEU A 152 3.47 21.28 7.61
N ARG A 153 4.74 21.63 7.35
CA ARG A 153 5.12 22.92 6.72
C ARG A 153 5.39 22.76 5.20
N GLY A 154 5.24 21.58 4.65
CA GLY A 154 5.35 21.34 3.21
C GLY A 154 4.15 21.90 2.43
N TYR A 155 4.18 21.82 1.11
CA TYR A 155 3.17 22.30 0.15
C TYR A 155 3.08 23.81 -0.05
N PHE A 156 3.49 24.67 0.88
CA PHE A 156 3.43 26.11 0.68
C PHE A 156 4.16 26.53 -0.61
N GLY A 157 3.50 27.34 -1.41
CA GLY A 157 4.00 27.76 -2.71
C GLY A 157 3.77 26.76 -3.87
N SER A 158 3.03 25.66 -3.62
CA SER A 158 2.59 24.75 -4.66
C SER A 158 1.07 24.84 -4.88
N ASP A 159 0.64 24.56 -6.09
CA ASP A 159 -0.78 24.50 -6.47
C ASP A 159 -1.54 23.34 -5.79
N LEU A 160 -0.84 22.41 -5.15
CA LEU A 160 -1.46 21.23 -4.53
C LEU A 160 -2.40 21.61 -3.38
N VAL A 161 -2.11 22.72 -2.69
CA VAL A 161 -2.96 23.22 -1.58
C VAL A 161 -4.39 23.51 -2.06
N ASP A 162 -4.50 24.12 -3.25
CA ASP A 162 -5.79 24.56 -3.80
C ASP A 162 -6.49 23.47 -4.61
N LYS A 163 -5.73 22.45 -5.08
CA LYS A 163 -6.24 21.41 -5.99
C LYS A 163 -6.52 20.08 -5.33
N THR A 164 -6.06 19.89 -4.09
CA THR A 164 -6.17 18.59 -3.38
C THR A 164 -7.15 18.71 -2.21
N GLU A 165 -8.24 17.95 -2.24
CA GLU A 165 -9.34 18.01 -1.26
C GLU A 165 -8.92 17.68 0.18
N ASN A 166 -7.86 16.88 0.35
CA ASN A 166 -7.41 16.40 1.65
C ASN A 166 -6.27 17.22 2.25
N ILE A 167 -6.11 18.46 1.79
CA ILE A 167 -5.16 19.44 2.32
C ILE A 167 -5.93 20.67 2.77
N ALA A 168 -5.65 21.18 3.96
CA ALA A 168 -6.25 22.38 4.49
C ALA A 168 -5.20 23.29 5.14
N THR A 169 -5.35 24.59 5.01
CA THR A 169 -4.56 25.57 5.78
C THR A 169 -5.25 25.82 7.11
N ILE A 170 -4.50 25.73 8.21
CA ILE A 170 -4.96 25.99 9.57
C ILE A 170 -4.04 26.96 10.29
N ASP A 171 -4.55 27.61 11.33
CA ASP A 171 -3.74 28.44 12.21
C ASP A 171 -3.04 27.57 13.26
N SER A 172 -1.77 27.83 13.51
CA SER A 172 -1.04 27.16 14.58
C SER A 172 -1.57 27.63 15.94
N PRO A 173 -1.87 26.73 16.87
CA PRO A 173 -2.31 27.12 18.22
C PRO A 173 -1.15 27.59 19.11
N PHE A 174 0.08 27.58 18.64
CA PHE A 174 1.28 27.84 19.43
C PHE A 174 2.05 29.11 18.99
N ASP A 175 1.80 29.55 17.76
CA ASP A 175 2.43 30.73 17.15
C ASP A 175 1.48 31.31 16.08
N ASP A 176 1.81 32.50 15.57
CA ASP A 176 0.98 33.19 14.57
C ASP A 176 1.19 32.67 13.13
N GLN A 177 1.69 31.41 12.97
CA GLN A 177 1.98 30.87 11.67
C GLN A 177 0.79 30.09 11.09
N LYS A 178 0.65 30.18 9.77
CA LYS A 178 -0.18 29.23 9.01
C LYS A 178 0.61 27.94 8.82
N ILE A 179 -0.07 26.81 9.04
CA ILE A 179 0.46 25.47 8.81
C ILE A 179 -0.53 24.68 7.96
N LEU A 180 -0.09 23.59 7.39
CA LEU A 180 -0.97 22.74 6.58
C LEU A 180 -1.34 21.48 7.35
N ALA A 181 -2.61 21.09 7.22
CA ALA A 181 -3.16 19.83 7.70
C ALA A 181 -3.43 18.93 6.50
N VAL A 182 -3.04 17.66 6.60
CA VAL A 182 -3.39 16.61 5.64
C VAL A 182 -4.24 15.56 6.33
N ALA A 183 -5.40 15.24 5.76
CA ALA A 183 -6.33 14.26 6.33
C ALA A 183 -5.66 12.88 6.45
N ALA A 184 -5.92 12.15 7.52
CA ALA A 184 -5.47 10.78 7.68
C ALA A 184 -5.95 9.90 6.52
N ILE A 185 -5.16 8.87 6.19
CA ILE A 185 -5.59 7.83 5.26
C ILE A 185 -5.52 6.46 5.97
N ASN A 186 -6.63 5.74 5.92
CA ASN A 186 -6.76 4.40 6.48
C ASN A 186 -7.20 3.45 5.36
N PRO A 187 -6.26 2.80 4.66
CA PRO A 187 -6.62 1.84 3.63
C PRO A 187 -7.51 0.73 4.15
N ASP A 188 -8.48 0.30 3.35
CA ASP A 188 -9.26 -0.90 3.68
C ASP A 188 -8.36 -2.12 3.68
N VAL A 189 -7.38 -2.15 2.76
CA VAL A 189 -6.35 -3.19 2.69
C VAL A 189 -5.00 -2.58 2.37
N THR A 190 -3.99 -2.93 3.16
CA THR A 190 -2.59 -2.74 2.77
C THR A 190 -1.98 -4.09 2.40
N ILE A 191 -1.29 -4.12 1.27
CA ILE A 191 -0.58 -5.29 0.77
C ILE A 191 0.89 -4.92 0.64
N ILE A 192 1.75 -5.73 1.22
CA ILE A 192 3.21 -5.61 1.10
C ILE A 192 3.82 -6.93 0.68
N HIS A 193 5.01 -6.86 0.11
CA HIS A 193 5.90 -7.99 0.00
C HIS A 193 6.99 -7.87 1.06
N ALA A 194 7.43 -9.00 1.63
CA ALA A 194 8.48 -9.04 2.63
C ALA A 194 9.38 -10.25 2.41
N GLN A 195 10.51 -10.30 3.10
CA GLN A 195 11.43 -11.40 2.91
C GLN A 195 10.98 -12.65 3.68
N GLN A 196 10.60 -12.51 4.95
CA GLN A 196 10.35 -13.67 5.81
C GLN A 196 9.09 -13.54 6.66
N ALA A 197 8.43 -14.66 6.89
CA ALA A 197 7.43 -14.83 7.95
C ALA A 197 7.86 -15.98 8.86
N ASP A 198 7.66 -15.84 10.18
CA ASP A 198 7.85 -16.93 11.11
C ASP A 198 6.58 -17.81 11.22
N ARG A 199 6.71 -18.94 11.93
CA ARG A 199 5.56 -19.86 12.12
C ARG A 199 4.41 -19.25 12.90
N GLN A 200 4.66 -18.24 13.71
CA GLN A 200 3.64 -17.54 14.46
C GLN A 200 2.87 -16.53 13.59
N GLY A 201 3.39 -16.22 12.40
CA GLY A 201 2.81 -15.25 11.49
C GLY A 201 3.32 -13.82 11.68
N ASN A 202 4.40 -13.60 12.44
CA ASN A 202 5.11 -12.33 12.36
C ASN A 202 5.86 -12.25 11.04
N VAL A 203 6.07 -11.04 10.54
CA VAL A 203 6.75 -10.79 9.27
C VAL A 203 7.95 -9.89 9.49
N MET A 204 9.07 -10.24 8.87
CA MET A 204 10.27 -9.41 8.87
C MET A 204 10.61 -8.93 7.46
N ALA A 205 10.77 -7.62 7.31
CA ALA A 205 11.24 -6.97 6.10
C ALA A 205 12.48 -6.13 6.40
N TRP A 206 13.42 -6.05 5.44
CA TRP A 206 14.63 -5.22 5.57
C TRP A 206 15.00 -4.57 4.23
N GLY A 207 15.92 -3.61 4.26
CA GLY A 207 16.33 -2.83 3.10
C GLY A 207 15.52 -1.54 2.95
N ILE A 208 15.14 -1.16 1.73
CA ILE A 208 14.36 0.05 1.47
C ILE A 208 12.88 -0.28 1.62
N THR A 209 12.28 0.10 2.75
CA THR A 209 10.89 -0.23 3.08
C THR A 209 9.90 0.91 2.76
N GLY A 210 10.40 2.10 2.43
CA GLY A 210 9.52 3.26 2.17
C GLY A 210 8.56 3.54 3.32
N SER A 211 7.28 3.71 3.01
CA SER A 211 6.19 3.89 4.00
C SER A 211 5.39 2.61 4.28
N SER A 212 5.96 1.43 3.96
CA SER A 212 5.26 0.15 4.15
C SER A 212 4.80 -0.07 5.59
N LYS A 213 5.64 0.29 6.57
CA LYS A 213 5.28 0.18 7.98
C LYS A 213 4.07 1.04 8.34
N GLU A 214 4.11 2.30 8.00
CA GLU A 214 3.04 3.25 8.29
C GLU A 214 1.73 2.84 7.59
N ALA A 215 1.81 2.40 6.35
CA ALA A 215 0.65 1.91 5.60
C ALA A 215 0.04 0.63 6.23
N VAL A 216 0.86 -0.29 6.73
CA VAL A 216 0.40 -1.48 7.45
C VAL A 216 -0.34 -1.10 8.73
N PHE A 217 0.24 -0.21 9.55
CA PHE A 217 -0.39 0.22 10.81
C PHE A 217 -1.63 1.10 10.59
N ALA A 218 -1.77 1.74 9.44
CA ALA A 218 -2.94 2.54 9.09
C ALA A 218 -4.12 1.71 8.54
N ALA A 219 -3.88 0.48 8.09
CA ALA A 219 -4.85 -0.34 7.39
C ALA A 219 -5.84 -1.04 8.31
N LYS A 220 -7.03 -1.36 7.77
CA LYS A 220 -8.02 -2.19 8.44
C LYS A 220 -7.72 -3.69 8.29
N ARG A 221 -7.15 -4.11 7.15
CA ARG A 221 -6.73 -5.47 6.83
C ARG A 221 -5.34 -5.43 6.21
N VAL A 222 -4.51 -6.41 6.50
CA VAL A 222 -3.15 -6.51 5.99
C VAL A 222 -2.92 -7.87 5.34
N VAL A 223 -2.52 -7.88 4.10
CA VAL A 223 -2.07 -9.08 3.39
C VAL A 223 -0.57 -8.95 3.14
N VAL A 224 0.17 -10.01 3.41
CA VAL A 224 1.60 -10.04 3.17
C VAL A 224 1.96 -11.21 2.28
N THR A 225 2.70 -10.94 1.20
CA THR A 225 3.41 -11.98 0.47
C THR A 225 4.85 -12.05 0.97
N VAL A 226 5.43 -13.23 1.08
CA VAL A 226 6.80 -13.42 1.56
C VAL A 226 7.59 -14.35 0.65
N GLU A 227 8.92 -14.17 0.64
CA GLU A 227 9.82 -15.08 -0.08
C GLU A 227 9.83 -16.45 0.57
N GLU A 228 9.86 -16.51 1.91
CA GLU A 228 9.91 -17.78 2.64
C GLU A 228 9.29 -17.72 4.04
N GLN A 229 8.91 -18.90 4.51
CA GLN A 229 8.56 -19.13 5.91
C GLN A 229 9.77 -19.71 6.66
N VAL A 230 10.07 -19.12 7.83
CA VAL A 230 11.20 -19.52 8.69
C VAL A 230 10.73 -19.97 10.08
N GLU A 231 11.58 -20.68 10.82
CA GLU A 231 11.30 -21.06 12.21
C GLU A 231 11.37 -19.83 13.13
N SER A 232 12.39 -18.99 12.93
CA SER A 232 12.62 -17.77 13.71
C SER A 232 13.48 -16.80 12.91
N PHE A 233 13.35 -15.52 13.22
CA PHE A 233 14.13 -14.49 12.55
C PHE A 233 15.56 -14.41 13.03
N THR A 234 16.47 -14.21 12.10
CA THR A 234 17.81 -13.69 12.39
C THR A 234 17.80 -12.20 12.11
N PRO A 235 18.00 -11.33 13.11
CA PRO A 235 17.96 -9.89 12.93
C PRO A 235 18.89 -9.42 11.81
N LYS A 236 18.38 -8.55 10.95
CA LYS A 236 19.13 -7.90 9.86
C LYS A 236 19.28 -6.43 10.17
N PHE A 237 20.32 -5.82 9.62
CA PHE A 237 20.47 -4.38 9.66
C PHE A 237 19.25 -3.72 8.97
N ASN A 238 18.68 -2.70 9.60
CA ASN A 238 17.52 -1.97 9.10
C ASN A 238 16.26 -2.85 8.86
N SER A 239 16.11 -3.92 9.67
CA SER A 239 14.89 -4.73 9.62
C SER A 239 13.75 -4.12 10.44
N ILE A 240 12.54 -4.31 9.95
CA ILE A 240 11.30 -4.06 10.69
C ILE A 240 10.58 -5.39 10.91
N ILE A 241 9.94 -5.53 12.07
CA ILE A 241 9.08 -6.68 12.35
C ILE A 241 7.64 -6.16 12.45
N ILE A 242 6.77 -6.79 11.70
CA ILE A 242 5.32 -6.57 11.73
C ILE A 242 4.71 -7.71 12.54
N PRO A 243 4.09 -7.39 13.69
CA PRO A 243 3.47 -8.40 14.54
C PRO A 243 2.31 -9.11 13.84
N GLU A 244 2.18 -10.40 14.11
CA GLU A 244 1.11 -11.24 13.55
C GLU A 244 -0.29 -10.65 13.81
N ALA A 245 -0.50 -10.01 14.94
CA ALA A 245 -1.78 -9.42 15.34
C ALA A 245 -2.33 -8.39 14.33
N LEU A 246 -1.48 -7.77 13.53
CA LEU A 246 -1.86 -6.81 12.49
C LEU A 246 -2.18 -7.48 11.15
N ILE A 247 -1.77 -8.74 10.95
CA ILE A 247 -1.80 -9.41 9.65
C ILE A 247 -3.06 -10.25 9.53
N SER A 248 -3.79 -10.07 8.44
CA SER A 248 -4.96 -10.87 8.10
C SER A 248 -4.55 -12.21 7.47
N ASN A 249 -3.75 -12.17 6.40
CA ASN A 249 -3.26 -13.36 5.72
C ASN A 249 -1.81 -13.18 5.24
N ILE A 250 -1.09 -14.31 5.18
CA ILE A 250 0.27 -14.43 4.63
C ILE A 250 0.25 -15.46 3.51
N ALA A 251 0.84 -15.11 2.36
CA ALA A 251 1.07 -16.06 1.27
C ALA A 251 2.58 -16.19 1.02
N VAL A 252 3.09 -17.42 0.97
CA VAL A 252 4.48 -17.67 0.58
C VAL A 252 4.53 -17.66 -0.94
N VAL A 253 5.22 -16.67 -1.50
CA VAL A 253 5.30 -16.41 -2.95
C VAL A 253 6.74 -16.04 -3.29
N PRO A 254 7.62 -17.01 -3.50
CA PRO A 254 9.00 -16.76 -3.92
C PRO A 254 9.02 -15.91 -5.20
N LYS A 255 9.93 -14.93 -5.24
CA LYS A 255 10.00 -13.92 -6.30
C LYS A 255 8.72 -13.08 -6.46
N GLY A 256 7.90 -12.97 -5.41
CA GLY A 256 6.62 -12.24 -5.44
C GLY A 256 6.75 -10.73 -5.68
N ALA A 257 7.95 -10.17 -5.58
CA ALA A 257 8.24 -8.79 -5.94
C ALA A 257 8.84 -8.61 -7.35
N TRP A 258 9.20 -9.69 -8.07
CA TRP A 258 9.78 -9.58 -9.41
C TRP A 258 8.81 -8.84 -10.38
N PRO A 259 9.29 -7.94 -11.25
CA PRO A 259 10.68 -7.57 -11.60
C PRO A 259 11.34 -6.53 -10.68
N SER A 260 10.69 -6.10 -9.60
CA SER A 260 11.36 -5.40 -8.50
C SER A 260 12.36 -6.37 -7.82
N TYR A 261 13.00 -5.95 -6.75
CA TYR A 261 13.97 -6.80 -6.06
C TYR A 261 13.56 -7.05 -4.60
N ALA A 262 14.11 -8.15 -4.05
CA ALA A 262 14.06 -8.44 -2.63
C ALA A 262 15.48 -8.60 -2.12
N SER A 263 15.96 -7.63 -1.32
CA SER A 263 17.33 -7.59 -0.83
C SER A 263 17.71 -8.90 -0.12
N GLY A 264 18.78 -9.55 -0.59
CA GLY A 264 19.26 -10.83 -0.09
C GLY A 264 18.66 -12.06 -0.78
N TYR A 265 17.73 -11.89 -1.74
CA TYR A 265 17.12 -12.96 -2.53
C TYR A 265 17.42 -12.80 -4.02
N TYR A 266 17.09 -11.66 -4.61
CA TYR A 266 17.33 -11.38 -6.03
C TYR A 266 17.39 -9.88 -6.30
N GLU A 267 18.05 -9.54 -7.38
CA GLU A 267 18.21 -8.17 -7.86
C GLU A 267 17.06 -7.72 -8.76
N ARG A 268 16.99 -6.41 -9.02
CA ARG A 268 16.00 -5.82 -9.93
C ARG A 268 16.28 -6.22 -11.37
N ASP A 269 15.25 -6.68 -12.06
CA ASP A 269 15.29 -7.01 -13.48
C ASP A 269 14.93 -5.77 -14.32
N ASN A 270 15.95 -5.01 -14.72
CA ASN A 270 15.77 -3.83 -15.55
C ASN A 270 15.28 -4.17 -16.96
N ASP A 271 15.67 -5.33 -17.50
CA ASP A 271 15.27 -5.75 -18.85
C ASP A 271 13.77 -6.05 -18.89
N ALA A 272 13.23 -6.65 -17.84
CA ALA A 272 11.78 -6.83 -17.68
C ALA A 272 11.02 -5.49 -17.59
N TYR A 273 11.58 -4.48 -16.91
CA TYR A 273 10.98 -3.13 -16.89
C TYR A 273 11.01 -2.45 -18.29
N ILE A 274 12.09 -2.64 -19.03
CA ILE A 274 12.23 -2.11 -20.42
C ILE A 274 11.25 -2.84 -21.35
N ALA A 275 11.17 -4.16 -21.24
CA ALA A 275 10.20 -4.96 -22.00
C ALA A 275 8.75 -4.55 -21.70
N TRP A 276 8.44 -4.26 -20.42
CA TRP A 276 7.14 -3.74 -20.03
C TRP A 276 6.82 -2.39 -20.69
N ASP A 277 7.79 -1.46 -20.77
CA ASP A 277 7.56 -0.16 -21.41
C ASP A 277 7.06 -0.35 -22.86
N GLU A 278 7.64 -1.29 -23.61
CA GLU A 278 7.20 -1.61 -24.98
C GLU A 278 5.78 -2.23 -25.00
N VAL A 279 5.48 -3.15 -24.10
CA VAL A 279 4.15 -3.77 -23.97
C VAL A 279 3.09 -2.73 -23.63
N ALA A 280 3.41 -1.83 -22.70
CA ALA A 280 2.46 -0.85 -22.19
C ALA A 280 2.15 0.29 -23.17
N LYS A 281 2.96 0.56 -24.17
CA LYS A 281 2.76 1.67 -25.13
C LYS A 281 1.43 1.57 -25.86
N GLU A 282 1.12 0.39 -26.39
CA GLU A 282 -0.05 0.18 -27.22
C GLU A 282 -1.13 -0.61 -26.47
N ARG A 283 -2.39 -0.25 -26.68
CA ARG A 283 -3.54 -0.93 -26.05
C ARG A 283 -3.64 -2.39 -26.47
N GLU A 284 -3.35 -2.69 -27.72
CA GLU A 284 -3.43 -4.05 -28.26
C GLU A 284 -2.37 -4.97 -27.63
N SER A 285 -1.10 -4.54 -27.58
CA SER A 285 -0.03 -5.32 -26.93
C SER A 285 -0.30 -5.52 -25.44
N PHE A 286 -0.77 -4.49 -24.74
CA PHE A 286 -1.18 -4.59 -23.36
C PHE A 286 -2.34 -5.60 -23.15
N THR A 287 -3.38 -5.54 -23.99
CA THR A 287 -4.52 -6.46 -23.89
C THR A 287 -4.09 -7.90 -24.12
N LYS A 288 -3.25 -8.12 -25.13
CA LYS A 288 -2.68 -9.45 -25.41
C LYS A 288 -1.84 -9.98 -24.23
N TRP A 289 -0.99 -9.13 -23.66
CA TRP A 289 -0.23 -9.47 -22.47
C TRP A 289 -1.15 -9.84 -21.29
N LEU A 290 -2.19 -9.04 -21.06
CA LEU A 290 -3.16 -9.28 -19.99
C LEU A 290 -3.83 -10.64 -20.12
N ASP A 291 -4.25 -11.01 -21.34
CA ASP A 291 -4.88 -12.31 -21.60
C ASP A 291 -3.89 -13.48 -21.42
N GLN A 292 -2.65 -13.33 -21.91
CA GLN A 292 -1.67 -14.41 -21.92
C GLN A 292 -0.94 -14.60 -20.60
N GLU A 293 -0.58 -13.49 -19.95
CA GLU A 293 0.27 -13.51 -18.76
C GLU A 293 -0.53 -13.49 -17.45
N ILE A 294 -1.73 -12.93 -17.45
CA ILE A 294 -2.54 -12.80 -16.23
C ILE A 294 -3.73 -13.77 -16.23
N TYR A 295 -4.57 -13.73 -17.26
CA TYR A 295 -5.82 -14.50 -17.23
C TYR A 295 -5.64 -15.97 -17.63
N ALA A 296 -4.67 -16.31 -18.47
CA ALA A 296 -4.39 -17.68 -18.86
C ALA A 296 -3.58 -18.48 -17.82
N LYS A 297 -2.92 -17.79 -16.86
CA LYS A 297 -2.07 -18.42 -15.83
C LYS A 297 -2.79 -18.49 -14.50
N SER A 298 -2.59 -19.58 -13.74
CA SER A 298 -3.03 -19.66 -12.34
C SER A 298 -2.10 -18.88 -11.42
N SER A 299 -2.56 -18.58 -10.19
CA SER A 299 -1.73 -17.94 -9.15
C SER A 299 -0.49 -18.79 -8.80
N ASP A 300 -0.58 -20.11 -8.88
CA ASP A 300 0.53 -21.05 -8.59
C ASP A 300 1.64 -21.00 -9.67
N ALA A 301 1.30 -20.52 -10.88
CA ALA A 301 2.26 -20.32 -11.95
C ALA A 301 3.11 -19.02 -11.79
N TYR A 302 2.87 -18.25 -10.75
CA TYR A 302 3.74 -17.13 -10.37
C TYR A 302 5.02 -17.65 -9.68
N GLN A 303 5.71 -18.52 -10.36
CA GLN A 303 7.11 -18.80 -10.14
C GLN A 303 7.83 -17.88 -11.11
N GLY A 304 8.54 -16.89 -10.58
CA GLY A 304 9.33 -16.00 -11.42
C GLY A 304 10.04 -16.85 -12.48
N SER A 305 9.90 -16.47 -13.74
CA SER A 305 10.46 -17.21 -14.87
C SER A 305 11.87 -17.67 -14.53
N GLU A 306 12.08 -18.98 -14.57
CA GLU A 306 13.44 -19.53 -14.59
C GLU A 306 14.12 -18.93 -15.81
N ALA A 307 15.05 -17.99 -15.56
CA ALA A 307 16.00 -17.50 -16.55
C ALA A 307 17.24 -18.36 -16.52
#